data_09d053fcb77c10d50a2222bbaf2600d9
#
_entry.id   09d053fcb77c10d50a2222bbaf2600d9
#
_cell.length_a   1.000
_cell.length_b   1.000
_cell.length_c   1.000
_cell.angle_alpha   90.00
_cell.angle_beta   90.00
_cell.angle_gamma   90.00
#
_symmetry.space_group_name_H-M   'P 1'
#
loop_
_entity.id
_entity.type
_entity.pdbx_description
1 polymer ?
#
loop_
_entity_poly.entity_id
_entity_poly.type
_entity_poly.pdbx_seq_one_letter_code
_entity_poly.pdbx_strand_id
1 'polypeptide(L)'
;MFLFKDANITPADLQAIGTAAEVSGGYVYVITPAVVRAVAFAAAGIACAAYLMPPASQALPQGGHAPAHAEPARREGARACLAHAASVPAVRRTMLGLASALALALFVTVPGYGADFGVSLNHWNSLYSTSLQGFFPCFVKEFQARLIPVPQGYTEKAAKAAEKSLVKRYRKTLGSDADTSAGSSRKAAERQFEDTKPSVVVIMNESFSDLSAYKAIAESGYTGPDYVKNGTTDAILRGDSYASIFGGGTCNSEFEAFCGVNLHYLGSNKYPYTQWDFTNVDCMPRQFARLGYQTTAIHPNLGTNWDRERVYRQMGFDKFLTIDDFDGAETYHNGYVSDRATYQRVLDVLASSDKPQFVHDVTMQNHGPFTTGTIPGKDRTNFSPAGATSLDNSKLNEYLACATESDRAISWFVGELRKLDRPVVVLFFGDHQPKPASPYATIGYEGEPSITTAERMFHSSYFMWANYDVAGDEQAGQTLDEPISALGDELMYRIGAPLTARQEASLASQLDLPVLSLIGYKDANGTWHAYGDDEPLASPDSTRDSDAATHADSLMGYVNYLEFGSIVN
;
A
#
# COMPACT_ATOMS: atom_id res chain seq x y z
N MET A 1 11.58 7.04 12.76
CA MET A 1 10.89 5.90 12.12
C MET A 1 10.29 4.94 13.16
N PHE A 2 11.07 4.28 14.02
CA PHE A 2 10.54 3.34 15.01
C PHE A 2 9.41 3.92 15.88
N LEU A 3 9.62 5.11 16.48
CA LEU A 3 8.61 5.78 17.30
C LEU A 3 7.39 6.26 16.50
N PHE A 4 7.54 6.44 15.20
CA PHE A 4 6.48 6.88 14.31
C PHE A 4 5.57 5.72 13.88
N LYS A 5 6.17 4.57 13.56
CA LYS A 5 5.49 3.41 12.97
C LYS A 5 5.02 2.39 14.00
N ASP A 6 5.49 2.48 15.26
CA ASP A 6 5.40 1.40 16.27
C ASP A 6 5.82 0.04 15.74
N ALA A 7 6.77 0.04 14.81
CA ALA A 7 7.30 -1.12 14.15
C ALA A 7 8.81 -0.95 13.92
N ASN A 8 9.50 -2.03 13.56
CA ASN A 8 10.91 -1.95 13.23
C ASN A 8 11.14 -1.18 11.94
N ILE A 9 12.34 -0.60 11.83
CA ILE A 9 12.82 -0.03 10.58
C ILE A 9 13.12 -1.17 9.61
N THR A 10 12.55 -1.11 8.43
CA THR A 10 12.78 -2.04 7.33
C THR A 10 13.67 -1.39 6.26
N PRO A 11 14.25 -2.16 5.32
CA PRO A 11 14.93 -1.57 4.17
C PRO A 11 14.06 -0.63 3.33
N ALA A 12 12.76 -0.92 3.21
CA ALA A 12 11.80 -0.08 2.51
C ALA A 12 11.56 1.26 3.23
N ASP A 13 11.56 1.27 4.57
CA ASP A 13 11.42 2.50 5.35
C ASP A 13 12.59 3.47 5.13
N LEU A 14 13.78 2.97 4.76
CA LEU A 14 14.91 3.83 4.44
C LEU A 14 14.67 4.65 3.17
N GLN A 15 13.89 4.12 2.23
CA GLN A 15 13.48 4.85 1.02
C GLN A 15 12.38 5.88 1.31
N ALA A 16 11.50 5.59 2.27
CA ALA A 16 10.42 6.47 2.69
C ALA A 16 10.83 7.50 3.77
N ILE A 17 12.13 7.64 4.09
CA ILE A 17 12.60 8.48 5.19
C ILE A 17 12.28 9.97 4.99
N GLY A 18 12.29 10.44 3.75
CA GLY A 18 11.90 11.80 3.38
C GLY A 18 10.45 12.07 3.75
N THR A 19 9.52 11.26 3.27
CA THR A 19 8.09 11.34 3.59
C THR A 19 7.83 11.28 5.08
N ALA A 20 8.50 10.36 5.80
CA ALA A 20 8.36 10.28 7.25
C ALA A 20 8.85 11.53 7.98
N ALA A 21 9.88 12.20 7.48
CA ALA A 21 10.36 13.47 8.04
C ALA A 21 9.35 14.60 7.82
N GLU A 22 8.75 14.68 6.63
CA GLU A 22 7.77 15.71 6.26
C GLU A 22 6.48 15.64 7.08
N VAL A 23 5.97 14.43 7.37
CA VAL A 23 4.74 14.25 8.17
C VAL A 23 4.99 14.16 9.68
N SER A 24 6.23 14.32 10.13
CA SER A 24 6.62 14.13 11.53
C SER A 24 6.28 15.31 12.46
N GLY A 25 5.84 16.43 11.95
CA GLY A 25 5.73 17.70 12.69
C GLY A 25 4.80 17.71 13.92
N GLY A 26 3.85 16.76 14.00
CA GLY A 26 2.94 16.63 15.16
C GLY A 26 3.36 15.59 16.21
N TYR A 27 4.48 14.88 16.01
CA TYR A 27 4.90 13.80 16.89
C TYR A 27 5.88 14.24 17.97
N VAL A 28 5.67 13.78 19.20
CA VAL A 28 6.59 14.01 20.32
C VAL A 28 7.62 12.88 20.36
N TYR A 29 8.88 13.21 20.12
CA TYR A 29 9.98 12.24 20.16
C TYR A 29 10.54 12.12 21.58
N VAL A 30 10.51 10.91 22.14
CA VAL A 30 11.11 10.62 23.43
C VAL A 30 12.48 9.98 23.25
N ILE A 31 13.53 10.65 23.71
CA ILE A 31 14.89 10.09 23.71
C ILE A 31 15.03 9.12 24.87
N THR A 32 14.92 7.83 24.59
CA THR A 32 15.08 6.77 25.59
C THR A 32 16.55 6.35 25.74
N PRO A 33 16.95 5.72 26.86
CA PRO A 33 18.28 5.14 27.00
C PRO A 33 18.63 4.11 25.89
N ALA A 34 17.62 3.46 25.30
CA ALA A 34 17.81 2.56 24.15
C ALA A 34 18.24 3.33 22.89
N VAL A 35 17.59 4.46 22.61
CA VAL A 35 17.97 5.35 21.48
C VAL A 35 19.39 5.87 21.65
N VAL A 36 19.75 6.33 22.87
CA VAL A 36 21.12 6.79 23.16
C VAL A 36 22.15 5.68 22.92
N ARG A 37 21.88 4.47 23.38
CA ARG A 37 22.77 3.31 23.13
C ARG A 37 22.88 3.00 21.65
N ALA A 38 21.77 2.97 20.88
CA ALA A 38 21.79 2.71 19.46
C ALA A 38 22.64 3.74 18.69
N VAL A 39 22.47 5.03 19.01
CA VAL A 39 23.29 6.11 18.43
C VAL A 39 24.76 5.96 18.80
N ALA A 40 25.07 5.62 20.05
CA ALA A 40 26.45 5.41 20.51
C ALA A 40 27.10 4.21 19.77
N PHE A 41 26.40 3.09 19.60
CA PHE A 41 26.89 1.94 18.80
C PHE A 41 27.09 2.30 17.33
N ALA A 42 26.16 3.03 16.71
CA ALA A 42 26.32 3.49 15.33
C ALA A 42 27.53 4.42 15.20
N ALA A 43 27.70 5.39 16.11
CA ALA A 43 28.83 6.30 16.13
C ALA A 43 30.17 5.54 16.33
N ALA A 44 30.21 4.56 17.22
CA ALA A 44 31.37 3.71 17.41
C ALA A 44 31.70 2.89 16.16
N GLY A 45 30.71 2.33 15.49
CA GLY A 45 30.88 1.62 14.21
C GLY A 45 31.44 2.52 13.11
N ILE A 46 30.90 3.74 12.96
CA ILE A 46 31.40 4.75 12.01
C ILE A 46 32.84 5.16 12.36
N ALA A 47 33.15 5.38 13.66
CA ALA A 47 34.49 5.72 14.09
C ALA A 47 35.50 4.58 13.81
N CYS A 48 35.13 3.31 14.04
CA CYS A 48 35.92 2.16 13.68
C CYS A 48 36.15 2.07 12.16
N ALA A 49 35.10 2.26 11.35
CA ALA A 49 35.22 2.27 9.90
C ALA A 49 36.13 3.41 9.41
N ALA A 50 35.95 4.62 9.96
CA ALA A 50 36.81 5.78 9.64
C ALA A 50 38.28 5.56 10.07
N TYR A 51 38.50 4.90 11.19
CA TYR A 51 39.87 4.54 11.64
C TYR A 51 40.52 3.53 10.69
N LEU A 52 39.74 2.62 10.11
CA LEU A 52 40.23 1.62 9.15
C LEU A 52 40.46 2.19 7.74
N MET A 53 39.82 3.32 7.41
CA MET A 53 39.99 4.00 6.13
C MET A 53 41.32 4.81 6.12
N PRO A 54 42.11 4.79 5.04
CA PRO A 54 43.28 5.64 4.91
C PRO A 54 42.87 7.11 4.81
N PRO A 55 43.61 8.06 5.42
CA PRO A 55 43.30 9.48 5.26
C PRO A 55 43.43 9.91 3.78
N ALA A 56 42.49 10.69 3.31
CA ALA A 56 42.39 11.14 1.91
C ALA A 56 43.64 11.92 1.41
N SER A 57 44.50 12.40 2.29
CA SER A 57 45.71 13.17 1.98
C SER A 57 46.92 12.31 1.58
N GLN A 58 46.84 10.99 1.58
CA GLN A 58 47.92 10.09 1.13
C GLN A 58 47.66 9.55 -0.29
N ALA A 59 47.11 10.35 -1.19
CA ALA A 59 47.10 10.08 -2.61
C ALA A 59 48.53 10.21 -3.14
N LEU A 60 49.12 9.10 -3.58
CA LEU A 60 50.28 8.89 -4.43
C LEU A 60 51.40 9.95 -4.40
N PRO A 61 52.64 9.58 -4.17
CA PRO A 61 53.80 10.47 -4.38
C PRO A 61 53.86 10.86 -5.86
N GLN A 62 53.83 12.17 -6.13
CA GLN A 62 54.10 12.70 -7.47
C GLN A 62 55.53 12.34 -7.86
N GLY A 63 55.66 11.63 -8.98
CA GLY A 63 56.77 11.63 -9.92
C GLY A 63 58.21 11.59 -9.37
N GLY A 64 58.71 10.41 -9.10
CA GLY A 64 60.14 10.15 -9.19
C GLY A 64 60.48 9.62 -10.58
N HIS A 65 61.42 10.24 -11.27
CA HIS A 65 61.94 9.83 -12.58
C HIS A 65 62.37 8.35 -12.54
N ALA A 66 61.78 7.55 -13.42
CA ALA A 66 62.25 6.19 -13.66
C ALA A 66 63.54 6.22 -14.48
N PRO A 67 64.57 5.47 -14.09
CA PRO A 67 65.72 5.22 -14.96
C PRO A 67 65.31 4.28 -16.10
N ALA A 68 65.59 4.71 -17.34
CA ALA A 68 65.48 3.89 -18.53
C ALA A 68 66.52 2.74 -18.42
N HIS A 69 66.06 1.53 -18.54
CA HIS A 69 66.72 0.23 -18.72
C HIS A 69 66.32 -0.76 -17.61
N ALA A 70 65.24 -1.54 -17.87
CA ALA A 70 65.05 -2.84 -17.23
C ALA A 70 64.41 -3.80 -18.23
N GLU A 71 65.08 -4.90 -18.45
CA GLU A 71 64.63 -6.06 -19.25
C GLU A 71 63.33 -6.67 -18.74
N PRO A 72 62.58 -7.44 -19.57
CA PRO A 72 61.27 -7.97 -19.19
C PRO A 72 61.40 -9.13 -18.18
N ALA A 73 61.14 -8.85 -16.92
CA ALA A 73 61.11 -9.85 -15.86
C ALA A 73 59.86 -10.71 -15.93
N ARG A 74 60.11 -12.02 -15.92
CA ARG A 74 59.16 -13.15 -15.92
C ARG A 74 58.03 -13.02 -14.87
N ARG A 75 56.95 -13.78 -15.07
CA ARG A 75 55.70 -13.94 -14.30
C ARG A 75 55.82 -14.11 -12.75
N GLU A 76 57.01 -14.10 -12.17
CA GLU A 76 57.24 -14.07 -10.70
C GLU A 76 57.03 -12.67 -10.10
N GLY A 77 57.06 -11.62 -10.91
CA GLY A 77 56.94 -10.24 -10.45
C GLY A 77 55.57 -9.84 -9.92
N ALA A 78 54.49 -10.46 -10.38
CA ALA A 78 53.13 -10.07 -9.94
C ALA A 78 52.83 -10.47 -8.49
N ARG A 79 53.34 -11.66 -8.05
CA ARG A 79 53.24 -12.10 -6.65
C ARG A 79 54.12 -11.30 -5.71
N ALA A 80 55.31 -10.91 -6.16
CA ALA A 80 56.23 -10.07 -5.38
C ALA A 80 55.70 -8.62 -5.28
N CYS A 81 55.12 -8.04 -6.35
CA CYS A 81 54.46 -6.73 -6.32
C CYS A 81 53.27 -6.70 -5.37
N LEU A 82 52.42 -7.73 -5.40
CA LEU A 82 51.28 -7.85 -4.48
C LEU A 82 51.72 -7.99 -3.02
N ALA A 83 52.77 -8.78 -2.76
CA ALA A 83 53.33 -8.93 -1.43
C ALA A 83 54.01 -7.64 -0.93
N HIS A 84 54.66 -6.87 -1.80
CA HIS A 84 55.26 -5.58 -1.45
C HIS A 84 54.18 -4.50 -1.25
N ALA A 85 53.16 -4.44 -2.09
CA ALA A 85 52.00 -3.56 -1.91
C ALA A 85 51.27 -3.83 -0.59
N ALA A 86 51.13 -5.12 -0.20
CA ALA A 86 50.51 -5.50 1.07
C ALA A 86 51.34 -5.12 2.31
N SER A 87 52.63 -4.78 2.17
CA SER A 87 53.48 -4.31 3.26
C SER A 87 53.31 -2.82 3.60
N VAL A 88 52.69 -2.02 2.69
CA VAL A 88 52.40 -0.61 2.94
C VAL A 88 51.16 -0.51 3.85
N PRO A 89 51.26 0.15 5.03
CA PRO A 89 50.16 0.17 6.00
C PRO A 89 48.83 0.69 5.43
N ALA A 90 48.88 1.69 4.54
CA ALA A 90 47.71 2.22 3.89
C ALA A 90 47.04 1.21 2.94
N VAL A 91 47.82 0.51 2.10
CA VAL A 91 47.33 -0.51 1.17
C VAL A 91 46.75 -1.70 1.94
N ARG A 92 47.44 -2.16 3.03
CA ARG A 92 46.93 -3.23 3.90
C ARG A 92 45.60 -2.86 4.53
N ARG A 93 45.42 -1.62 5.04
CA ARG A 93 44.13 -1.14 5.60
C ARG A 93 43.03 -1.09 4.54
N THR A 94 43.33 -0.59 3.35
CA THR A 94 42.36 -0.55 2.23
C THR A 94 41.97 -1.97 1.81
N MET A 95 42.92 -2.89 1.68
CA MET A 95 42.61 -4.29 1.34
C MET A 95 41.78 -4.98 2.42
N LEU A 96 42.09 -4.76 3.70
CA LEU A 96 41.27 -5.28 4.81
C LEU A 96 39.89 -4.68 4.81
N GLY A 97 39.75 -3.38 4.55
CA GLY A 97 38.44 -2.72 4.42
C GLY A 97 37.60 -3.29 3.29
N LEU A 98 38.21 -3.46 2.11
CA LEU A 98 37.55 -4.08 0.95
C LEU A 98 37.18 -5.55 1.20
N ALA A 99 38.10 -6.32 1.82
CA ALA A 99 37.80 -7.71 2.17
C ALA A 99 36.67 -7.83 3.21
N SER A 100 36.65 -6.93 4.20
CA SER A 100 35.55 -6.87 5.18
C SER A 100 34.24 -6.47 4.55
N ALA A 101 34.23 -5.47 3.66
CA ALA A 101 33.03 -5.06 2.92
C ALA A 101 32.51 -6.19 2.01
N LEU A 102 33.43 -6.90 1.32
CA LEU A 102 33.05 -8.05 0.51
C LEU A 102 32.53 -9.20 1.38
N ALA A 103 33.15 -9.50 2.51
CA ALA A 103 32.68 -10.53 3.42
C ALA A 103 31.31 -10.20 3.99
N LEU A 104 31.05 -8.94 4.34
CA LEU A 104 29.74 -8.49 4.78
C LEU A 104 28.70 -8.58 3.64
N ALA A 105 29.05 -8.14 2.45
CA ALA A 105 28.19 -8.25 1.28
C ALA A 105 27.82 -9.71 0.99
N LEU A 106 28.80 -10.62 1.00
CA LEU A 106 28.57 -12.05 0.83
C LEU A 106 27.73 -12.63 1.96
N PHE A 107 27.95 -12.23 3.21
CA PHE A 107 27.16 -12.67 4.35
C PHE A 107 25.69 -12.21 4.28
N VAL A 108 25.44 -11.02 3.74
CA VAL A 108 24.08 -10.47 3.55
C VAL A 108 23.35 -11.07 2.34
N THR A 109 24.10 -11.43 1.27
CA THR A 109 23.47 -11.79 -0.02
C THR A 109 23.48 -13.28 -0.34
N VAL A 110 24.44 -14.06 0.18
CA VAL A 110 24.60 -15.49 -0.19
C VAL A 110 23.69 -16.41 0.63
N PRO A 111 23.68 -16.36 1.99
CA PRO A 111 22.76 -17.21 2.74
C PRO A 111 21.33 -16.77 2.58
N GLY A 112 20.39 -17.70 2.41
CA GLY A 112 18.97 -17.45 2.52
C GLY A 112 18.56 -17.34 3.99
N TYR A 113 18.35 -16.14 4.51
CA TYR A 113 18.08 -15.94 5.95
C TYR A 113 16.84 -16.71 6.44
N GLY A 114 15.84 -16.91 5.59
CA GLY A 114 14.72 -17.79 5.88
C GLY A 114 15.13 -19.27 5.89
N ALA A 115 15.68 -19.75 4.78
CA ALA A 115 15.98 -21.17 4.57
C ALA A 115 17.15 -21.67 5.42
N ASP A 116 18.26 -20.90 5.51
CA ASP A 116 19.49 -21.36 6.15
C ASP A 116 19.54 -21.07 7.66
N PHE A 117 18.89 -19.97 8.10
CA PHE A 117 18.91 -19.55 9.51
C PHE A 117 17.54 -19.61 10.20
N GLY A 118 16.48 -20.02 9.48
CA GLY A 118 15.13 -20.12 10.03
C GLY A 118 14.51 -18.78 10.44
N VAL A 119 14.98 -17.67 9.85
CA VAL A 119 14.42 -16.34 10.16
C VAL A 119 13.03 -16.24 9.56
N SER A 120 12.00 -16.10 10.39
CA SER A 120 10.62 -15.85 9.98
C SER A 120 10.22 -14.41 10.27
N LEU A 121 9.47 -13.79 9.36
CA LEU A 121 8.95 -12.44 9.54
C LEU A 121 7.47 -12.53 9.85
N ASN A 122 7.08 -12.06 11.02
CA ASN A 122 5.68 -11.84 11.33
C ASN A 122 5.26 -10.49 10.76
N HIS A 123 4.51 -10.49 9.67
CA HIS A 123 4.10 -9.28 8.96
C HIS A 123 3.12 -8.41 9.76
N TRP A 124 2.45 -9.00 10.76
CA TRP A 124 1.54 -8.31 11.67
C TRP A 124 2.25 -7.54 12.77
N ASN A 125 3.34 -8.13 13.24
CA ASN A 125 4.06 -7.62 14.38
C ASN A 125 5.56 -7.81 14.15
N SER A 126 6.14 -6.86 13.43
CA SER A 126 7.58 -6.85 13.14
C SER A 126 8.43 -6.75 14.42
N LEU A 127 7.88 -6.13 15.49
CA LEU A 127 8.53 -6.09 16.81
C LEU A 127 8.62 -7.47 17.43
N TYR A 128 7.62 -8.31 17.26
CA TYR A 128 7.65 -9.70 17.72
C TYR A 128 8.77 -10.48 17.03
N SER A 129 8.86 -10.41 15.69
CA SER A 129 9.93 -11.05 14.92
C SER A 129 11.32 -10.63 15.38
N THR A 130 11.54 -9.32 15.53
CA THR A 130 12.85 -8.80 15.94
C THR A 130 13.15 -9.02 17.42
N SER A 131 12.14 -9.10 18.29
CA SER A 131 12.34 -9.43 19.71
C SER A 131 12.80 -10.88 19.91
N LEU A 132 12.34 -11.79 19.07
CA LEU A 132 12.71 -13.21 19.13
C LEU A 132 14.03 -13.52 18.40
N GLN A 133 14.26 -12.91 17.24
CA GLN A 133 15.30 -13.30 16.30
C GLN A 133 16.40 -12.24 16.14
N GLY A 134 16.20 -11.07 16.71
CA GLY A 134 17.11 -9.93 16.59
C GLY A 134 16.83 -9.05 15.35
N PHE A 135 17.20 -7.78 15.46
CA PHE A 135 16.96 -6.80 14.39
C PHE A 135 17.72 -7.14 13.09
N PHE A 136 19.02 -7.44 13.20
CA PHE A 136 19.86 -7.62 12.01
C PHE A 136 19.41 -8.79 11.10
N PRO A 137 19.14 -10.00 11.60
CA PRO A 137 18.64 -11.08 10.76
C PRO A 137 17.31 -10.75 10.06
N CYS A 138 16.37 -10.17 10.80
CA CYS A 138 15.08 -9.74 10.22
C CYS A 138 15.28 -8.67 9.14
N PHE A 139 16.12 -7.66 9.40
CA PHE A 139 16.42 -6.61 8.42
C PHE A 139 17.07 -7.17 7.14
N VAL A 140 18.02 -8.12 7.28
CA VAL A 140 18.64 -8.75 6.10
C VAL A 140 17.64 -9.61 5.34
N LYS A 141 16.77 -10.35 6.03
CA LYS A 141 15.72 -11.11 5.36
C LYS A 141 14.77 -10.20 4.56
N GLU A 142 14.36 -9.09 5.13
CA GLU A 142 13.55 -8.10 4.40
C GLU A 142 14.31 -7.46 3.23
N PHE A 143 15.62 -7.24 3.38
CA PHE A 143 16.45 -6.77 2.28
C PHE A 143 16.52 -7.80 1.14
N GLN A 144 16.60 -9.09 1.45
CA GLN A 144 16.54 -10.17 0.45
C GLN A 144 15.16 -10.27 -0.21
N ALA A 145 14.09 -10.00 0.53
CA ALA A 145 12.71 -10.01 0.03
C ALA A 145 12.33 -8.81 -0.86
N ARG A 146 13.28 -7.92 -1.22
CA ARG A 146 13.01 -6.71 -2.04
C ARG A 146 12.53 -6.99 -3.46
N LEU A 147 12.94 -8.12 -4.03
CA LEU A 147 12.50 -8.53 -5.36
C LEU A 147 11.09 -9.13 -5.29
N ILE A 148 10.33 -9.02 -6.37
CA ILE A 148 9.05 -9.72 -6.45
C ILE A 148 9.35 -11.23 -6.50
N PRO A 149 8.75 -12.03 -5.60
CA PRO A 149 8.99 -13.46 -5.60
C PRO A 149 8.46 -14.09 -6.90
N VAL A 150 9.27 -14.93 -7.52
CA VAL A 150 8.85 -15.69 -8.69
C VAL A 150 7.90 -16.79 -8.25
N PRO A 151 6.65 -16.83 -8.74
CA PRO A 151 5.73 -17.92 -8.40
C PRO A 151 6.31 -19.29 -8.78
N GLN A 152 6.02 -20.30 -7.95
CA GLN A 152 6.53 -21.64 -8.19
C GLN A 152 6.06 -22.19 -9.55
N GLY A 153 6.98 -22.71 -10.36
CA GLY A 153 6.67 -23.26 -11.69
C GLY A 153 6.33 -22.21 -12.76
N TYR A 154 6.55 -20.92 -12.46
CA TYR A 154 6.29 -19.83 -13.40
C TYR A 154 7.07 -20.00 -14.71
N THR A 155 6.35 -19.83 -15.80
CA THR A 155 6.88 -19.57 -17.15
C THR A 155 5.96 -18.57 -17.82
N GLU A 156 6.48 -17.72 -18.69
CA GLU A 156 5.65 -16.77 -19.44
C GLU A 156 4.51 -17.47 -20.21
N LYS A 157 4.77 -18.66 -20.75
CA LYS A 157 3.77 -19.49 -21.44
C LYS A 157 2.65 -19.92 -20.48
N ALA A 158 2.99 -20.35 -19.27
CA ALA A 158 2.02 -20.75 -18.25
C ALA A 158 1.20 -19.55 -17.79
N ALA A 159 1.83 -18.41 -17.59
CA ALA A 159 1.15 -17.17 -17.19
C ALA A 159 0.15 -16.68 -18.26
N LYS A 160 0.54 -16.67 -19.53
CA LYS A 160 -0.38 -16.36 -20.64
C LYS A 160 -1.52 -17.37 -20.76
N ALA A 161 -1.30 -18.63 -20.42
CA ALA A 161 -2.34 -19.64 -20.39
C ALA A 161 -3.31 -19.43 -19.22
N ALA A 162 -2.80 -19.06 -18.04
CA ALA A 162 -3.59 -18.70 -16.88
C ALA A 162 -4.49 -17.48 -17.16
N GLU A 163 -3.92 -16.39 -17.66
CA GLU A 163 -4.68 -15.20 -18.06
C GLU A 163 -5.79 -15.56 -19.06
N LYS A 164 -5.44 -16.28 -20.14
CA LYS A 164 -6.42 -16.71 -21.15
C LYS A 164 -7.54 -17.56 -20.56
N SER A 165 -7.24 -18.40 -19.56
CA SER A 165 -8.24 -19.25 -18.89
C SER A 165 -9.22 -18.40 -18.08
N LEU A 166 -8.71 -17.47 -17.28
CA LEU A 166 -9.51 -16.55 -16.46
C LEU A 166 -10.34 -15.59 -17.33
N VAL A 167 -9.76 -15.01 -18.38
CA VAL A 167 -10.47 -14.19 -19.37
C VAL A 167 -11.61 -14.96 -20.03
N LYS A 168 -11.38 -16.23 -20.40
CA LYS A 168 -12.43 -17.10 -20.94
C LYS A 168 -13.56 -17.32 -19.92
N ARG A 169 -13.21 -17.50 -18.63
CA ARG A 169 -14.18 -17.63 -17.55
C ARG A 169 -15.00 -16.33 -17.41
N TYR A 170 -14.33 -15.17 -17.35
CA TYR A 170 -14.99 -13.85 -17.32
C TYR A 170 -16.02 -13.73 -18.44
N ARG A 171 -15.63 -13.95 -19.68
CA ARG A 171 -16.51 -13.85 -20.86
C ARG A 171 -17.69 -14.78 -20.81
N LYS A 172 -17.58 -15.91 -20.13
CA LYS A 172 -18.66 -16.89 -19.99
C LYS A 172 -19.62 -16.55 -18.84
N THR A 173 -19.17 -15.82 -17.82
CA THR A 173 -19.93 -15.59 -16.58
C THR A 173 -20.35 -14.14 -16.36
N LEU A 174 -19.46 -13.19 -16.60
CA LEU A 174 -19.61 -11.77 -16.25
C LEU A 174 -19.57 -10.85 -17.49
N GLY A 175 -18.92 -11.27 -18.56
CA GLY A 175 -18.74 -10.44 -19.77
C GLY A 175 -20.05 -10.22 -20.52
N SER A 176 -20.12 -9.17 -21.32
CA SER A 176 -21.32 -8.71 -22.02
C SER A 176 -21.92 -9.73 -23.01
N ASP A 177 -21.14 -10.72 -23.44
CA ASP A 177 -21.60 -11.82 -24.32
C ASP A 177 -22.05 -13.05 -23.54
N ALA A 178 -21.98 -13.05 -22.20
CA ALA A 178 -22.42 -14.17 -21.39
C ALA A 178 -23.96 -14.29 -21.38
N ASP A 179 -24.45 -15.53 -21.49
CA ASP A 179 -25.87 -15.83 -21.31
C ASP A 179 -26.22 -15.92 -19.81
N THR A 180 -26.06 -14.79 -19.11
CA THR A 180 -26.28 -14.62 -17.67
C THR A 180 -26.92 -13.27 -17.41
N SER A 181 -27.50 -13.10 -16.20
CA SER A 181 -28.00 -11.78 -15.76
C SER A 181 -26.85 -10.77 -15.68
N ALA A 182 -25.69 -11.18 -15.13
CA ALA A 182 -24.49 -10.34 -15.07
C ALA A 182 -24.01 -9.90 -16.44
N GLY A 183 -23.97 -10.80 -17.44
CA GLY A 183 -23.63 -10.45 -18.82
C GLY A 183 -24.62 -9.47 -19.45
N SER A 184 -25.92 -9.62 -19.18
CA SER A 184 -26.94 -8.69 -19.65
C SER A 184 -26.79 -7.30 -19.02
N SER A 185 -26.52 -7.23 -17.71
CA SER A 185 -26.23 -5.99 -16.96
C SER A 185 -24.96 -5.33 -17.51
N ARG A 186 -23.88 -6.08 -17.67
CA ARG A 186 -22.62 -5.57 -18.23
C ARG A 186 -22.83 -4.96 -19.62
N LYS A 187 -23.57 -5.63 -20.49
CA LYS A 187 -23.88 -5.14 -21.85
C LYS A 187 -24.67 -3.83 -21.84
N ALA A 188 -25.58 -3.67 -20.89
CA ALA A 188 -26.34 -2.44 -20.74
C ALA A 188 -25.43 -1.30 -20.25
N ALA A 189 -24.59 -1.56 -19.25
CA ALA A 189 -23.63 -0.61 -18.71
C ALA A 189 -22.62 -0.14 -19.77
N GLU A 190 -22.05 -1.06 -20.58
CA GLU A 190 -21.11 -0.73 -21.67
C GLU A 190 -21.70 0.25 -22.67
N ARG A 191 -22.95 0.03 -23.10
CA ARG A 191 -23.65 0.97 -23.99
C ARG A 191 -23.83 2.33 -23.36
N GLN A 192 -24.29 2.36 -22.10
CA GLN A 192 -24.48 3.60 -21.38
C GLN A 192 -23.16 4.36 -21.20
N PHE A 193 -22.07 3.66 -20.88
CA PHE A 193 -20.76 4.29 -20.73
C PHE A 193 -20.27 4.95 -22.01
N GLU A 194 -20.44 4.31 -23.16
CA GLU A 194 -20.09 4.89 -24.45
C GLU A 194 -20.89 6.17 -24.76
N ASP A 195 -22.18 6.18 -24.42
CA ASP A 195 -23.10 7.29 -24.69
C ASP A 195 -22.89 8.47 -23.71
N THR A 196 -22.66 8.18 -22.43
CA THR A 196 -22.68 9.20 -21.37
C THR A 196 -21.31 9.62 -20.88
N LYS A 197 -20.33 8.72 -20.86
CA LYS A 197 -18.99 8.93 -20.30
C LYS A 197 -19.04 9.68 -18.95
N PRO A 198 -19.59 9.06 -17.88
CA PRO A 198 -19.76 9.73 -16.60
C PRO A 198 -18.42 10.18 -16.04
N SER A 199 -18.37 11.32 -15.36
CA SER A 199 -17.19 11.68 -14.58
C SER A 199 -17.00 10.70 -13.42
N VAL A 200 -15.75 10.32 -13.15
CA VAL A 200 -15.39 9.34 -12.14
C VAL A 200 -14.60 10.04 -11.04
N VAL A 201 -15.08 9.92 -9.82
CA VAL A 201 -14.43 10.45 -8.61
C VAL A 201 -14.01 9.28 -7.73
N VAL A 202 -12.74 9.20 -7.42
CA VAL A 202 -12.18 8.19 -6.50
C VAL A 202 -11.66 8.91 -5.26
N ILE A 203 -12.32 8.69 -4.13
CA ILE A 203 -11.93 9.26 -2.84
C ILE A 203 -11.31 8.16 -2.00
N MET A 204 -10.03 8.32 -1.68
CA MET A 204 -9.36 7.55 -0.66
C MET A 204 -9.29 8.39 0.62
N ASN A 205 -10.09 8.03 1.60
CA ASN A 205 -10.19 8.77 2.84
C ASN A 205 -9.17 8.23 3.86
N GLU A 206 -8.25 9.08 4.26
CA GLU A 206 -7.16 8.77 5.18
C GLU A 206 -7.68 8.11 6.46
N SER A 207 -7.14 6.93 6.80
CA SER A 207 -7.41 6.16 8.02
C SER A 207 -8.91 5.90 8.31
N PHE A 208 -9.81 5.98 7.32
CA PHE A 208 -11.24 5.85 7.55
C PHE A 208 -11.66 4.38 7.68
N SER A 209 -12.31 4.03 8.79
CA SER A 209 -12.82 2.68 9.03
C SER A 209 -13.94 2.67 10.07
N ASP A 210 -14.84 1.69 9.99
CA ASP A 210 -15.87 1.45 11.01
C ASP A 210 -15.31 0.68 12.21
N LEU A 211 -14.87 1.41 13.23
CA LEU A 211 -14.37 0.78 14.47
C LEU A 211 -15.46 0.20 15.38
N SER A 212 -16.75 0.27 15.01
CA SER A 212 -17.79 -0.49 15.72
C SER A 212 -17.68 -2.01 15.50
N ALA A 213 -16.83 -2.45 14.56
CA ALA A 213 -16.44 -3.85 14.42
C ALA A 213 -15.65 -4.39 15.62
N TYR A 214 -15.05 -3.51 16.43
CA TYR A 214 -14.37 -3.90 17.67
C TYR A 214 -15.36 -4.00 18.83
N LYS A 215 -15.48 -5.18 19.43
CA LYS A 215 -16.46 -5.47 20.49
C LYS A 215 -16.42 -4.45 21.63
N ALA A 216 -15.24 -4.17 22.18
CA ALA A 216 -15.11 -3.23 23.30
C ALA A 216 -15.51 -1.81 22.91
N ILE A 217 -15.25 -1.39 21.67
CA ILE A 217 -15.63 -0.06 21.15
C ILE A 217 -17.15 0.01 20.95
N ALA A 218 -17.75 -1.01 20.33
CA ALA A 218 -19.21 -1.08 20.16
C ALA A 218 -19.95 -1.12 21.50
N GLU A 219 -19.48 -1.91 22.47
CA GLU A 219 -20.05 -2.00 23.82
C GLU A 219 -19.94 -0.69 24.60
N SER A 220 -19.01 0.20 24.24
CA SER A 220 -18.94 1.55 24.81
C SER A 220 -19.98 2.52 24.24
N GLY A 221 -20.78 2.08 23.26
CA GLY A 221 -21.87 2.85 22.63
C GLY A 221 -21.52 3.49 21.29
N TYR A 222 -20.35 3.24 20.71
CA TYR A 222 -20.02 3.70 19.37
C TYR A 222 -20.69 2.81 18.32
N THR A 223 -21.45 3.40 17.40
CA THR A 223 -22.27 2.69 16.40
C THR A 223 -21.66 2.66 15.00
N GLY A 224 -20.52 3.31 14.81
CA GLY A 224 -19.86 3.45 13.50
C GLY A 224 -20.22 4.75 12.78
N PRO A 225 -19.64 4.98 11.59
CA PRO A 225 -19.95 6.09 10.70
C PRO A 225 -21.36 5.91 10.13
N ASP A 226 -22.27 6.82 10.46
CA ASP A 226 -23.72 6.64 10.22
C ASP A 226 -24.05 6.67 8.73
N TYR A 227 -23.51 7.63 7.98
CA TYR A 227 -23.80 7.75 6.56
C TYR A 227 -23.24 6.59 5.75
N VAL A 228 -21.95 6.29 5.91
CA VAL A 228 -21.29 5.20 5.16
C VAL A 228 -21.95 3.85 5.48
N LYS A 229 -22.32 3.61 6.74
CA LYS A 229 -22.92 2.37 7.20
C LYS A 229 -24.41 2.25 6.87
N ASN A 230 -25.20 3.31 7.07
CA ASN A 230 -26.65 3.28 7.01
C ASN A 230 -27.24 4.17 5.89
N GLY A 231 -26.55 5.23 5.49
CA GLY A 231 -27.03 6.23 4.54
C GLY A 231 -26.85 5.87 3.07
N THR A 232 -25.98 4.91 2.76
CA THR A 232 -25.65 4.51 1.36
C THR A 232 -26.59 3.45 0.79
N THR A 233 -27.89 3.55 1.10
CA THR A 233 -28.91 2.57 0.68
C THR A 233 -29.20 2.55 -0.81
N ASP A 234 -28.87 3.61 -1.53
CA ASP A 234 -28.96 3.76 -2.98
C ASP A 234 -27.59 3.63 -3.68
N ALA A 235 -26.59 3.09 -3.00
CA ALA A 235 -25.30 2.81 -3.60
C ALA A 235 -25.41 1.66 -4.63
N ILE A 236 -24.51 1.65 -5.60
CA ILE A 236 -24.26 0.52 -6.52
C ILE A 236 -23.76 -0.67 -5.70
N LEU A 237 -22.69 -0.43 -4.93
CA LEU A 237 -22.11 -1.38 -3.99
C LEU A 237 -21.69 -0.68 -2.70
N ARG A 238 -21.62 -1.44 -1.62
CA ARG A 238 -21.03 -1.03 -0.35
C ARG A 238 -20.56 -2.25 0.42
N GLY A 239 -19.69 -2.09 1.38
CA GLY A 239 -19.21 -3.20 2.20
C GLY A 239 -17.92 -2.90 2.92
N ASP A 240 -17.30 -3.96 3.41
CA ASP A 240 -15.95 -3.88 3.94
C ASP A 240 -14.93 -4.06 2.82
N SER A 241 -13.90 -3.21 2.82
CA SER A 241 -12.73 -3.39 1.98
C SER A 241 -11.55 -3.84 2.82
N TYR A 242 -10.70 -4.70 2.25
CA TYR A 242 -9.56 -5.26 2.95
C TYR A 242 -8.26 -4.69 2.39
N ALA A 243 -7.54 -3.97 3.27
CA ALA A 243 -6.24 -3.41 2.97
C ALA A 243 -5.12 -4.43 3.19
N SER A 244 -3.96 -4.23 2.56
CA SER A 244 -2.75 -4.98 2.86
C SER A 244 -1.83 -4.27 3.87
N ILE A 245 -2.27 -3.16 4.43
CA ILE A 245 -1.52 -2.31 5.37
C ILE A 245 -2.36 -1.94 6.58
N PHE A 246 -1.68 -1.57 7.69
CA PHE A 246 -2.31 -1.13 8.92
C PHE A 246 -1.57 0.08 9.51
N GLY A 247 -2.30 1.15 9.82
CA GLY A 247 -1.80 2.31 10.54
C GLY A 247 -0.75 3.14 9.80
N GLY A 248 -0.73 3.08 8.47
CA GLY A 248 0.18 3.86 7.61
C GLY A 248 0.61 3.09 6.37
N GLY A 249 1.20 3.80 5.40
CA GLY A 249 1.58 3.23 4.11
C GLY A 249 0.54 3.51 3.01
N THR A 250 -0.19 4.60 3.14
CA THR A 250 -1.29 5.09 2.27
C THR A 250 -1.07 4.85 0.77
N CYS A 251 0.16 5.09 0.27
CA CYS A 251 0.50 4.88 -1.14
C CYS A 251 0.33 3.42 -1.61
N ASN A 252 0.34 2.46 -0.70
CA ASN A 252 0.13 1.05 -1.04
C ASN A 252 -1.34 0.77 -1.36
N SER A 253 -2.29 1.35 -0.60
CA SER A 253 -3.71 1.26 -0.91
C SER A 253 -4.08 2.01 -2.19
N GLU A 254 -3.44 3.17 -2.48
CA GLU A 254 -3.55 3.83 -3.79
C GLU A 254 -3.09 2.91 -4.92
N PHE A 255 -1.91 2.28 -4.75
CA PHE A 255 -1.36 1.36 -5.74
C PHE A 255 -2.31 0.18 -5.98
N GLU A 256 -2.79 -0.46 -4.90
CA GLU A 256 -3.73 -1.57 -4.99
C GLU A 256 -5.00 -1.17 -5.74
N ALA A 257 -5.63 -0.05 -5.38
CA ALA A 257 -6.86 0.43 -6.01
C ALA A 257 -6.68 0.81 -7.49
N PHE A 258 -5.54 1.40 -7.85
CA PHE A 258 -5.33 1.88 -9.22
C PHE A 258 -4.77 0.84 -10.16
N CYS A 259 -3.87 0.00 -9.68
CA CYS A 259 -3.20 -0.98 -10.53
C CYS A 259 -3.83 -2.38 -10.41
N GLY A 260 -4.78 -2.58 -9.48
CA GLY A 260 -5.53 -3.83 -9.32
C GLY A 260 -4.66 -5.01 -8.89
N VAL A 261 -3.57 -4.77 -8.16
CA VAL A 261 -2.63 -5.80 -7.73
C VAL A 261 -2.48 -5.76 -6.22
N ASN A 262 -2.84 -6.86 -5.58
CA ASN A 262 -2.66 -7.01 -4.14
C ASN A 262 -1.18 -7.18 -3.78
N LEU A 263 -0.75 -6.57 -2.67
CA LEU A 263 0.62 -6.69 -2.17
C LEU A 263 1.02 -8.14 -1.85
N HIS A 264 0.07 -9.04 -1.64
CA HIS A 264 0.33 -10.47 -1.50
C HIS A 264 1.17 -11.01 -2.67
N TYR A 265 0.86 -10.64 -3.92
CA TYR A 265 1.58 -11.08 -5.11
C TYR A 265 2.97 -10.44 -5.26
N LEU A 266 3.22 -9.34 -4.57
CA LEU A 266 4.47 -8.59 -4.66
C LEU A 266 5.43 -8.90 -3.51
N GLY A 267 4.90 -9.45 -2.42
CA GLY A 267 5.61 -9.70 -1.17
C GLY A 267 5.50 -8.54 -0.18
N SER A 268 5.81 -8.84 1.07
CA SER A 268 5.76 -7.89 2.17
C SER A 268 6.75 -6.74 2.04
N ASN A 269 6.50 -5.65 2.77
CA ASN A 269 7.39 -4.47 2.86
C ASN A 269 7.73 -3.81 1.52
N LYS A 270 6.78 -3.82 0.58
CA LYS A 270 6.89 -3.10 -0.68
C LYS A 270 6.23 -1.72 -0.55
N TYR A 271 6.88 -0.75 -1.19
CA TYR A 271 6.34 0.58 -1.42
C TYR A 271 6.52 0.92 -2.90
N PRO A 272 5.63 0.45 -3.79
CA PRO A 272 5.78 0.60 -5.24
C PRO A 272 6.07 2.04 -5.66
N TYR A 273 5.41 3.02 -5.05
CA TYR A 273 5.58 4.44 -5.39
C TYR A 273 7.03 4.93 -5.25
N THR A 274 7.77 4.47 -4.24
CA THR A 274 9.16 4.87 -4.02
C THR A 274 10.16 3.94 -4.71
N GLN A 275 9.73 2.77 -5.18
CA GLN A 275 10.62 1.72 -5.67
C GLN A 275 10.54 1.51 -7.18
N TRP A 276 9.42 1.85 -7.84
CA TRP A 276 9.15 1.45 -9.21
C TRP A 276 8.95 2.63 -10.16
N ASP A 277 9.12 2.35 -11.45
CA ASP A 277 8.79 3.24 -12.55
C ASP A 277 7.41 2.88 -13.13
N PHE A 278 6.47 3.80 -13.07
CA PHE A 278 5.10 3.62 -13.54
C PHE A 278 4.89 4.02 -15.00
N THR A 279 5.93 4.39 -15.74
CA THR A 279 5.80 4.90 -17.11
C THR A 279 5.09 3.90 -18.04
N ASN A 280 5.29 2.60 -17.82
CA ASN A 280 4.69 1.53 -18.63
C ASN A 280 3.65 0.67 -17.88
N VAL A 281 3.26 1.07 -16.67
CA VAL A 281 2.25 0.35 -15.89
C VAL A 281 0.85 0.82 -16.28
N ASP A 282 -0.05 -0.12 -16.55
CA ASP A 282 -1.42 0.20 -16.97
C ASP A 282 -2.37 0.31 -15.78
N CYS A 283 -2.30 1.45 -15.09
CA CYS A 283 -3.18 1.77 -13.96
C CYS A 283 -4.43 2.53 -14.42
N MET A 284 -5.48 2.48 -13.63
CA MET A 284 -6.80 3.10 -13.90
C MET A 284 -6.72 4.56 -14.36
N PRO A 285 -5.92 5.49 -13.76
CA PRO A 285 -5.83 6.87 -14.26
C PRO A 285 -5.40 6.95 -15.73
N ARG A 286 -4.43 6.13 -16.12
CA ARG A 286 -3.96 6.05 -17.51
C ARG A 286 -5.03 5.52 -18.45
N GLN A 287 -5.84 4.57 -18.01
CA GLN A 287 -6.94 4.01 -18.80
C GLN A 287 -7.97 5.10 -19.07
N PHE A 288 -8.38 5.89 -18.06
CA PHE A 288 -9.29 7.01 -18.24
C PHE A 288 -8.69 8.13 -19.12
N ALA A 289 -7.39 8.44 -18.97
CA ALA A 289 -6.70 9.39 -19.86
C ALA A 289 -6.80 8.95 -21.33
N ARG A 290 -6.59 7.65 -21.62
CA ARG A 290 -6.74 7.09 -22.99
C ARG A 290 -8.18 7.15 -23.51
N LEU A 291 -9.18 7.11 -22.63
CA LEU A 291 -10.60 7.28 -22.98
C LEU A 291 -10.99 8.76 -23.19
N GLY A 292 -10.04 9.69 -23.05
CA GLY A 292 -10.23 11.12 -23.30
C GLY A 292 -10.73 11.91 -22.09
N TYR A 293 -10.66 11.36 -20.90
CA TYR A 293 -10.95 12.07 -19.66
C TYR A 293 -9.85 13.08 -19.32
N GLN A 294 -10.22 14.20 -18.72
CA GLN A 294 -9.28 15.05 -18.00
C GLN A 294 -9.01 14.43 -16.63
N THR A 295 -7.74 14.24 -16.29
CA THR A 295 -7.35 13.52 -15.09
C THR A 295 -6.73 14.48 -14.06
N THR A 296 -7.29 14.53 -12.86
CA THR A 296 -6.80 15.40 -11.77
C THR A 296 -6.64 14.58 -10.49
N ALA A 297 -5.45 14.66 -9.88
CA ALA A 297 -5.21 14.17 -8.53
C ALA A 297 -5.24 15.34 -7.54
N ILE A 298 -5.71 15.09 -6.33
CA ILE A 298 -5.81 16.05 -5.23
C ILE A 298 -5.22 15.41 -3.98
N HIS A 299 -4.33 16.12 -3.29
CA HIS A 299 -3.81 15.71 -1.99
C HIS A 299 -3.43 16.96 -1.19
N PRO A 300 -4.19 17.31 -0.13
CA PRO A 300 -3.95 18.53 0.64
C PRO A 300 -2.75 18.41 1.58
N ASN A 301 -1.61 17.97 1.03
CA ASN A 301 -0.31 17.88 1.67
C ASN A 301 0.79 18.06 0.62
N LEU A 302 2.07 17.90 1.01
CA LEU A 302 3.20 18.07 0.11
C LEU A 302 3.15 17.05 -1.04
N GLY A 303 3.28 17.52 -2.25
CA GLY A 303 3.28 16.67 -3.46
C GLY A 303 4.45 15.67 -3.52
N THR A 304 5.53 15.97 -2.79
CA THR A 304 6.71 15.11 -2.66
C THR A 304 6.45 13.87 -1.80
N ASN A 305 5.41 13.87 -0.97
CA ASN A 305 5.06 12.73 -0.12
C ASN A 305 4.81 11.48 -0.98
N TRP A 306 5.50 10.38 -0.64
CA TRP A 306 5.48 9.13 -1.40
C TRP A 306 5.90 9.28 -2.87
N ASP A 307 6.65 10.35 -3.21
CA ASP A 307 7.07 10.64 -4.59
C ASP A 307 5.89 10.81 -5.58
N ARG A 308 4.72 11.28 -5.06
CA ARG A 308 3.47 11.39 -5.83
C ARG A 308 3.61 12.26 -7.07
N GLU A 309 4.38 13.35 -7.03
CA GLU A 309 4.61 14.22 -8.21
C GLU A 309 5.15 13.43 -9.41
N ARG A 310 6.09 12.51 -9.18
CA ARG A 310 6.61 11.64 -10.23
C ARG A 310 5.61 10.56 -10.61
N VAL A 311 5.08 9.86 -9.61
CA VAL A 311 4.21 8.71 -9.79
C VAL A 311 2.92 9.09 -10.50
N TYR A 312 2.23 10.15 -10.08
CA TYR A 312 0.98 10.57 -10.70
C TYR A 312 1.17 11.02 -12.14
N ARG A 313 2.28 11.72 -12.44
CA ARG A 313 2.63 12.06 -13.83
C ARG A 313 2.83 10.79 -14.67
N GLN A 314 3.53 9.80 -14.13
CA GLN A 314 3.76 8.52 -14.80
C GLN A 314 2.47 7.70 -14.95
N MET A 315 1.54 7.80 -14.01
CA MET A 315 0.21 7.15 -14.08
C MET A 315 -0.74 7.86 -15.05
N GLY A 316 -0.41 9.05 -15.56
CA GLY A 316 -1.20 9.75 -16.57
C GLY A 316 -2.16 10.78 -16.01
N PHE A 317 -1.92 11.32 -14.82
CA PHE A 317 -2.63 12.51 -14.35
C PHE A 317 -2.14 13.78 -15.06
N ASP A 318 -3.09 14.58 -15.57
CA ASP A 318 -2.82 15.86 -16.21
C ASP A 318 -2.49 16.96 -15.20
N LYS A 319 -3.12 16.89 -14.01
CA LYS A 319 -2.97 17.84 -12.92
C LYS A 319 -2.80 17.15 -11.59
N PHE A 320 -2.03 17.76 -10.72
CA PHE A 320 -1.90 17.38 -9.33
C PHE A 320 -2.02 18.63 -8.45
N LEU A 321 -3.10 18.70 -7.66
CA LEU A 321 -3.35 19.77 -6.70
C LEU A 321 -2.81 19.33 -5.34
N THR A 322 -2.00 20.18 -4.73
CA THR A 322 -1.28 19.92 -3.48
C THR A 322 -1.71 20.92 -2.39
N ILE A 323 -1.06 20.92 -1.24
CA ILE A 323 -1.35 21.86 -0.16
C ILE A 323 -1.30 23.32 -0.61
N ASP A 324 -0.48 23.64 -1.62
CA ASP A 324 -0.36 25.01 -2.16
C ASP A 324 -1.65 25.49 -2.85
N ASP A 325 -2.54 24.56 -3.23
CA ASP A 325 -3.84 24.87 -3.83
C ASP A 325 -4.96 25.05 -2.78
N PHE A 326 -4.63 24.94 -1.47
CA PHE A 326 -5.58 25.02 -0.36
C PHE A 326 -5.38 26.22 0.54
N ASP A 327 -4.77 27.30 0.03
CA ASP A 327 -4.55 28.51 0.83
C ASP A 327 -5.87 29.06 1.40
N GLY A 328 -5.90 29.26 2.72
CA GLY A 328 -7.09 29.70 3.46
C GLY A 328 -8.21 28.67 3.60
N ALA A 329 -7.98 27.41 3.22
CA ALA A 329 -8.97 26.34 3.37
C ALA A 329 -9.25 26.02 4.85
N GLU A 330 -10.45 25.51 5.13
CA GLU A 330 -10.81 25.02 6.46
C GLU A 330 -9.90 23.87 6.88
N THR A 331 -9.42 23.93 8.12
CA THR A 331 -8.65 22.86 8.74
C THR A 331 -9.41 22.29 9.95
N TYR A 332 -9.12 21.04 10.31
CA TYR A 332 -9.80 20.37 11.40
C TYR A 332 -8.81 19.85 12.45
N HIS A 333 -8.37 18.63 12.34
CA HIS A 333 -7.46 17.98 13.28
C HIS A 333 -6.00 18.33 12.93
N ASN A 334 -5.19 18.69 13.91
CA ASN A 334 -3.74 19.01 13.75
C ASN A 334 -3.42 20.07 12.67
N GLY A 335 -4.40 20.88 12.25
CA GLY A 335 -4.22 21.83 11.15
C GLY A 335 -4.26 21.19 9.76
N TYR A 336 -4.61 19.91 9.62
CA TYR A 336 -4.87 19.30 8.32
C TYR A 336 -6.14 19.87 7.69
N VAL A 337 -6.12 20.03 6.39
CA VAL A 337 -7.27 20.47 5.60
C VAL A 337 -8.44 19.52 5.87
N SER A 338 -9.64 20.07 6.11
CA SER A 338 -10.83 19.26 6.36
C SER A 338 -11.26 18.49 5.11
N ASP A 339 -11.85 17.31 5.29
CA ASP A 339 -12.38 16.53 4.17
C ASP A 339 -13.45 17.31 3.41
N ARG A 340 -14.24 18.12 4.11
CA ARG A 340 -15.21 19.01 3.48
C ARG A 340 -14.56 20.00 2.53
N ALA A 341 -13.44 20.62 2.91
CA ALA A 341 -12.70 21.54 2.06
C ALA A 341 -12.08 20.82 0.84
N THR A 342 -11.60 19.60 1.04
CA THR A 342 -11.05 18.76 -0.03
C THR A 342 -12.15 18.37 -1.03
N TYR A 343 -13.31 17.94 -0.54
CA TYR A 343 -14.47 17.61 -1.40
C TYR A 343 -15.04 18.85 -2.13
N GLN A 344 -14.99 20.03 -1.52
CA GLN A 344 -15.30 21.26 -2.24
C GLN A 344 -14.34 21.46 -3.43
N ARG A 345 -13.06 21.16 -3.25
CA ARG A 345 -12.09 21.23 -4.36
C ARG A 345 -12.42 20.23 -5.47
N VAL A 346 -12.90 19.02 -5.13
CA VAL A 346 -13.40 18.05 -6.13
C VAL A 346 -14.57 18.65 -6.93
N LEU A 347 -15.55 19.29 -6.25
CA LEU A 347 -16.66 19.97 -6.93
C LEU A 347 -16.18 21.09 -7.85
N ASP A 348 -15.20 21.89 -7.42
CA ASP A 348 -14.61 22.96 -8.23
C ASP A 348 -13.94 22.40 -9.49
N VAL A 349 -13.23 21.27 -9.37
CA VAL A 349 -12.62 20.55 -10.51
C VAL A 349 -13.72 20.08 -11.45
N LEU A 350 -14.77 19.41 -10.95
CA LEU A 350 -15.90 18.97 -11.76
C LEU A 350 -16.57 20.12 -12.51
N ALA A 351 -16.70 21.29 -11.87
CA ALA A 351 -17.28 22.49 -12.49
C ALA A 351 -16.36 23.17 -13.50
N SER A 352 -15.08 22.87 -13.53
CA SER A 352 -14.07 23.57 -14.36
C SER A 352 -14.14 23.21 -15.85
N SER A 353 -14.84 22.12 -16.23
CA SER A 353 -14.90 21.64 -17.62
C SER A 353 -16.15 20.79 -17.85
N ASP A 354 -16.70 20.87 -19.07
CA ASP A 354 -17.80 19.99 -19.53
C ASP A 354 -17.31 18.62 -20.00
N LYS A 355 -15.99 18.43 -20.17
CA LYS A 355 -15.44 17.12 -20.55
C LYS A 355 -15.60 16.11 -19.40
N PRO A 356 -15.67 14.81 -19.70
CA PRO A 356 -15.63 13.80 -18.66
C PRO A 356 -14.31 13.90 -17.88
N GLN A 357 -14.38 13.74 -16.57
CA GLN A 357 -13.25 13.92 -15.67
C GLN A 357 -13.02 12.67 -14.82
N PHE A 358 -11.77 12.33 -14.62
CA PHE A 358 -11.32 11.38 -13.62
C PHE A 358 -10.62 12.17 -12.51
N VAL A 359 -11.21 12.18 -11.32
CA VAL A 359 -10.69 12.93 -10.17
C VAL A 359 -10.35 11.96 -9.06
N HIS A 360 -9.11 11.99 -8.60
CA HIS A 360 -8.66 11.25 -7.43
C HIS A 360 -8.39 12.20 -6.27
N ASP A 361 -8.95 11.91 -5.12
CA ASP A 361 -8.77 12.69 -3.90
C ASP A 361 -8.24 11.81 -2.77
N VAL A 362 -7.05 12.14 -2.24
CA VAL A 362 -6.45 11.53 -1.05
C VAL A 362 -6.52 12.53 0.09
N THR A 363 -7.41 12.29 1.05
CA THR A 363 -7.63 13.23 2.15
C THR A 363 -6.52 13.19 3.21
N MET A 364 -6.56 14.13 4.17
CA MET A 364 -5.57 14.23 5.26
C MET A 364 -6.19 14.40 6.65
N GLN A 365 -7.49 14.71 6.74
CA GLN A 365 -8.13 15.11 8.00
C GLN A 365 -7.88 14.10 9.13
N ASN A 366 -7.97 12.80 8.83
CA ASN A 366 -7.84 11.72 9.82
C ASN A 366 -6.40 11.25 10.01
N HIS A 367 -5.40 11.96 9.49
CA HIS A 367 -3.99 11.55 9.67
C HIS A 367 -3.51 11.79 11.11
N GLY A 368 -2.81 10.80 11.69
CA GLY A 368 -2.19 10.96 13.00
C GLY A 368 -1.18 12.14 13.10
N PRO A 369 -0.70 12.45 14.29
CA PRO A 369 -0.89 11.74 15.54
C PRO A 369 -2.21 12.12 16.23
N PHE A 370 -2.85 11.16 16.87
CA PHE A 370 -4.07 11.40 17.64
C PHE A 370 -3.74 11.82 19.08
N THR A 371 -3.14 13.00 19.20
CA THR A 371 -2.85 13.62 20.49
C THR A 371 -4.05 14.43 20.95
N THR A 372 -4.31 14.42 22.24
CA THR A 372 -5.51 15.02 22.80
C THR A 372 -5.55 16.55 22.63
N GLY A 373 -6.74 17.08 22.40
CA GLY A 373 -7.03 18.50 22.46
C GLY A 373 -7.02 19.25 21.13
N THR A 374 -6.85 18.55 20.00
CA THR A 374 -6.88 19.18 18.68
C THR A 374 -8.28 19.27 18.08
N ILE A 375 -9.23 18.45 18.56
CA ILE A 375 -10.62 18.42 18.09
C ILE A 375 -11.41 19.60 18.66
N PRO A 376 -12.22 20.31 17.84
CA PRO A 376 -13.14 21.33 18.32
C PRO A 376 -14.05 20.82 19.43
N GLY A 377 -14.25 21.62 20.49
CA GLY A 377 -14.98 21.17 21.68
C GLY A 377 -16.38 20.61 21.43
N LYS A 378 -17.08 21.13 20.41
CA LYS A 378 -18.43 20.69 20.01
C LYS A 378 -18.45 19.28 19.37
N ASP A 379 -17.32 18.82 18.84
CA ASP A 379 -17.19 17.57 18.09
C ASP A 379 -16.50 16.46 18.89
N ARG A 380 -16.05 16.75 20.10
CA ARG A 380 -15.38 15.79 20.97
C ARG A 380 -16.27 14.61 21.30
N THR A 381 -15.74 13.41 21.10
CA THR A 381 -16.36 12.16 21.56
C THR A 381 -15.84 11.76 22.94
N ASN A 382 -16.57 10.91 23.64
CA ASN A 382 -16.22 10.48 25.01
C ASN A 382 -16.62 9.01 25.24
N PHE A 383 -16.15 8.13 24.37
CA PHE A 383 -16.31 6.68 24.53
C PHE A 383 -15.25 6.14 25.49
N SER A 384 -15.60 5.14 26.29
CA SER A 384 -14.74 4.57 27.31
C SER A 384 -14.74 3.04 27.25
N PRO A 385 -14.22 2.45 26.15
CA PRO A 385 -14.13 1.00 26.05
C PRO A 385 -13.39 0.36 27.22
N ALA A 386 -13.96 -0.69 27.78
CA ALA A 386 -13.35 -1.41 28.89
C ALA A 386 -12.10 -2.19 28.43
N GLY A 387 -11.15 -2.40 29.32
CA GLY A 387 -9.93 -3.17 29.05
C GLY A 387 -8.76 -2.40 28.45
N ALA A 388 -8.99 -1.18 27.96
CA ALA A 388 -7.95 -0.30 27.46
C ALA A 388 -7.52 0.75 28.49
N THR A 389 -6.36 1.38 28.29
CA THR A 389 -5.88 2.45 29.16
C THR A 389 -6.62 3.77 28.90
N SER A 390 -6.59 4.71 29.86
CA SER A 390 -7.15 6.05 29.67
C SER A 390 -6.48 6.80 28.50
N LEU A 391 -5.20 6.55 28.24
CA LEU A 391 -4.47 7.13 27.13
C LEU A 391 -4.95 6.57 25.78
N ASP A 392 -5.18 5.25 25.71
CA ASP A 392 -5.71 4.62 24.50
C ASP A 392 -7.12 5.12 24.20
N ASN A 393 -8.00 5.16 25.22
CA ASN A 393 -9.34 5.74 25.08
C ASN A 393 -9.30 7.21 24.64
N SER A 394 -8.33 7.98 25.11
CA SER A 394 -8.17 9.37 24.69
C SER A 394 -7.79 9.50 23.20
N LYS A 395 -6.80 8.72 22.74
CA LYS A 395 -6.40 8.68 21.33
C LYS A 395 -7.52 8.16 20.43
N LEU A 396 -8.24 7.13 20.89
CA LEU A 396 -9.41 6.62 20.17
C LEU A 396 -10.46 7.72 19.97
N ASN A 397 -10.78 8.51 21.01
CA ASN A 397 -11.79 9.56 20.90
C ASN A 397 -11.37 10.69 19.95
N GLU A 398 -10.09 11.05 19.87
CA GLU A 398 -9.60 12.00 18.87
C GLU A 398 -9.84 11.44 17.45
N TYR A 399 -9.54 10.16 17.21
CA TYR A 399 -9.82 9.52 15.93
C TYR A 399 -11.32 9.43 15.62
N LEU A 400 -12.16 8.97 16.57
CA LEU A 400 -13.60 8.82 16.35
C LEU A 400 -14.28 10.14 16.02
N ALA A 401 -13.80 11.25 16.59
CA ALA A 401 -14.27 12.58 16.23
C ALA A 401 -13.91 12.93 14.77
N CYS A 402 -12.68 12.64 14.34
CA CYS A 402 -12.25 12.82 12.94
C CYS A 402 -13.10 11.99 11.97
N ALA A 403 -13.25 10.69 12.24
CA ALA A 403 -14.04 9.79 11.39
C ALA A 403 -15.52 10.19 11.33
N THR A 404 -16.09 10.69 12.42
CA THR A 404 -17.46 11.22 12.45
C THR A 404 -17.62 12.46 11.56
N GLU A 405 -16.62 13.36 11.55
CA GLU A 405 -16.66 14.53 10.68
C GLU A 405 -16.44 14.17 9.20
N SER A 406 -15.56 13.19 8.91
CA SER A 406 -15.41 12.62 7.57
C SER A 406 -16.72 12.03 7.04
N ASP A 407 -17.44 11.29 7.89
CA ASP A 407 -18.74 10.72 7.55
C ASP A 407 -19.79 11.79 7.20
N ARG A 408 -19.81 12.90 7.96
CA ARG A 408 -20.64 14.07 7.65
C ARG A 408 -20.21 14.76 6.35
N ALA A 409 -18.91 14.87 6.13
CA ALA A 409 -18.35 15.51 4.94
C ALA A 409 -18.72 14.73 3.68
N ILE A 410 -18.59 13.41 3.68
CA ILE A 410 -18.94 12.58 2.52
C ILE A 410 -20.46 12.55 2.28
N SER A 411 -21.28 12.53 3.34
CA SER A 411 -22.74 12.68 3.22
C SER A 411 -23.14 14.00 2.54
N TRP A 412 -22.52 15.11 2.97
CA TRP A 412 -22.71 16.39 2.32
C TRP A 412 -22.26 16.37 0.85
N PHE A 413 -21.09 15.83 0.56
CA PHE A 413 -20.55 15.79 -0.79
C PHE A 413 -21.46 15.03 -1.76
N VAL A 414 -21.95 13.86 -1.38
CA VAL A 414 -22.94 13.12 -2.17
C VAL A 414 -24.22 13.95 -2.36
N GLY A 415 -24.66 14.67 -1.32
CA GLY A 415 -25.78 15.61 -1.41
C GLY A 415 -25.56 16.75 -2.43
N GLU A 416 -24.33 17.24 -2.59
CA GLU A 416 -24.00 18.23 -3.63
C GLU A 416 -23.95 17.59 -5.02
N LEU A 417 -23.39 16.38 -5.15
CA LEU A 417 -23.34 15.66 -6.42
C LEU A 417 -24.73 15.34 -6.98
N ARG A 418 -25.73 15.08 -6.12
CA ARG A 418 -27.13 14.88 -6.53
C ARG A 418 -27.75 16.09 -7.26
N LYS A 419 -27.19 17.29 -7.08
CA LYS A 419 -27.68 18.53 -7.68
C LYS A 419 -27.06 18.80 -9.06
N LEU A 420 -26.07 18.01 -9.46
CA LEU A 420 -25.39 18.18 -10.74
C LEU A 420 -26.21 17.55 -11.88
N ASP A 421 -26.35 18.28 -12.98
CA ASP A 421 -27.00 17.79 -14.20
C ASP A 421 -26.14 16.84 -15.03
N ARG A 422 -24.84 16.71 -14.70
CA ARG A 422 -23.91 15.78 -15.36
C ARG A 422 -23.80 14.45 -14.63
N PRO A 423 -23.64 13.32 -15.33
CA PRO A 423 -23.45 12.03 -14.69
C PRO A 423 -22.11 11.95 -13.98
N VAL A 424 -22.14 11.57 -12.71
CA VAL A 424 -20.95 11.37 -11.85
C VAL A 424 -21.09 10.06 -11.10
N VAL A 425 -20.02 9.29 -11.05
CA VAL A 425 -19.89 8.11 -10.20
C VAL A 425 -18.78 8.32 -9.18
N VAL A 426 -18.99 7.85 -7.97
CA VAL A 426 -18.03 7.95 -6.85
C VAL A 426 -17.67 6.55 -6.38
N LEU A 427 -16.36 6.31 -6.21
CA LEU A 427 -15.80 5.27 -5.37
C LEU A 427 -15.21 5.96 -4.13
N PHE A 428 -15.75 5.65 -2.96
CA PHE A 428 -15.22 6.07 -1.66
C PHE A 428 -14.69 4.86 -0.92
N PHE A 429 -13.48 4.94 -0.37
CA PHE A 429 -12.93 3.89 0.50
C PHE A 429 -11.90 4.47 1.48
N GLY A 430 -11.76 3.82 2.64
CA GLY A 430 -10.65 4.11 3.56
C GLY A 430 -9.41 3.33 3.17
N ASP A 431 -8.24 3.93 3.31
CA ASP A 431 -6.98 3.33 2.90
C ASP A 431 -6.47 2.24 3.87
N HIS A 432 -6.66 2.42 5.15
CA HIS A 432 -6.31 1.50 6.23
C HIS A 432 -6.95 1.92 7.55
N GLN A 433 -6.90 1.04 8.55
CA GLN A 433 -7.31 1.41 9.89
C GLN A 433 -6.27 2.30 10.59
N PRO A 434 -6.73 3.14 11.55
CA PRO A 434 -5.86 3.98 12.36
C PRO A 434 -5.16 3.16 13.46
N LYS A 435 -3.94 3.55 13.84
CA LYS A 435 -3.22 2.95 14.96
C LYS A 435 -3.98 2.92 16.30
N PRO A 436 -4.78 3.92 16.68
CA PRO A 436 -5.58 3.87 17.90
C PRO A 436 -6.54 2.69 18.00
N ALA A 437 -6.83 1.97 16.90
CA ALA A 437 -7.62 0.74 16.92
C ALA A 437 -6.87 -0.47 17.51
N SER A 438 -5.53 -0.51 17.38
CA SER A 438 -4.69 -1.64 17.75
C SER A 438 -4.89 -2.17 19.18
N PRO A 439 -4.99 -1.34 20.24
CA PRO A 439 -5.20 -1.83 21.59
C PRO A 439 -6.49 -2.63 21.79
N TYR A 440 -7.48 -2.42 20.93
CA TYR A 440 -8.81 -3.05 21.03
C TYR A 440 -8.92 -4.35 20.23
N ALA A 441 -7.93 -4.69 19.42
CA ALA A 441 -7.99 -5.82 18.51
C ALA A 441 -8.23 -7.18 19.20
N THR A 442 -7.76 -7.33 20.44
CA THR A 442 -7.87 -8.58 21.21
C THR A 442 -8.80 -8.49 22.41
N ILE A 443 -9.27 -7.30 22.79
CA ILE A 443 -10.14 -7.13 23.97
C ILE A 443 -11.51 -7.77 23.72
N GLY A 444 -11.84 -8.79 24.53
CA GLY A 444 -13.10 -9.52 24.44
C GLY A 444 -13.13 -10.63 23.37
N TYR A 445 -11.93 -11.04 22.90
CA TYR A 445 -11.74 -12.07 21.88
C TYR A 445 -10.72 -13.15 22.32
N GLU A 446 -10.73 -13.48 23.61
CA GLU A 446 -9.81 -14.47 24.18
C GLU A 446 -9.99 -15.85 23.52
N GLY A 447 -8.89 -16.40 23.02
CA GLY A 447 -8.87 -17.71 22.35
C GLY A 447 -9.28 -17.70 20.87
N GLU A 448 -9.49 -16.54 20.29
CA GLU A 448 -9.74 -16.39 18.85
C GLU A 448 -8.50 -16.74 18.01
N PRO A 449 -8.67 -17.35 16.83
CA PRO A 449 -7.57 -17.54 15.89
C PRO A 449 -6.92 -16.21 15.49
N SER A 450 -5.60 -16.21 15.34
CA SER A 450 -4.84 -14.99 14.95
C SER A 450 -5.30 -14.39 13.63
N ILE A 451 -5.75 -15.22 12.69
CA ILE A 451 -6.25 -14.72 11.39
C ILE A 451 -7.51 -13.86 11.56
N THR A 452 -8.40 -14.21 12.48
CA THR A 452 -9.64 -13.43 12.71
C THR A 452 -9.33 -12.09 13.39
N THR A 453 -8.36 -12.06 14.33
CA THR A 453 -7.85 -10.79 14.87
C THR A 453 -7.29 -9.92 13.76
N ALA A 454 -6.57 -10.53 12.87
CA ALA A 454 -5.95 -9.92 11.75
C ALA A 454 -6.96 -9.36 10.76
N GLU A 455 -7.91 -10.12 10.33
CA GLU A 455 -9.02 -9.68 9.50
C GLU A 455 -9.63 -8.38 10.05
N ARG A 456 -9.93 -8.37 11.36
CA ARG A 456 -10.50 -7.21 12.05
C ARG A 456 -9.62 -5.96 11.97
N MET A 457 -8.28 -6.13 11.94
CA MET A 457 -7.33 -5.02 11.87
C MET A 457 -7.12 -4.48 10.45
N PHE A 458 -7.40 -5.26 9.42
CA PHE A 458 -7.09 -4.90 8.04
C PHE A 458 -8.33 -4.54 7.20
N HIS A 459 -9.54 -4.59 7.78
CA HIS A 459 -10.72 -4.11 7.09
C HIS A 459 -10.83 -2.57 7.14
N SER A 460 -11.44 -2.01 6.12
CA SER A 460 -11.90 -0.64 6.02
C SER A 460 -13.32 -0.64 5.46
N SER A 461 -13.88 0.50 5.13
CA SER A 461 -15.22 0.58 4.56
C SER A 461 -15.19 1.23 3.19
N TYR A 462 -16.08 0.81 2.29
CA TYR A 462 -16.21 1.42 0.98
C TYR A 462 -17.66 1.50 0.52
N PHE A 463 -17.92 2.36 -0.47
CA PHE A 463 -19.11 2.33 -1.30
C PHE A 463 -18.86 2.89 -2.70
N MET A 464 -19.67 2.45 -3.66
CA MET A 464 -19.76 2.98 -5.02
C MET A 464 -21.15 3.57 -5.22
N TRP A 465 -21.24 4.81 -5.68
CA TRP A 465 -22.49 5.53 -5.82
C TRP A 465 -22.49 6.39 -7.08
N ALA A 466 -23.65 6.56 -7.70
CA ALA A 466 -23.81 7.45 -8.87
C ALA A 466 -25.03 8.36 -8.71
N ASN A 467 -24.97 9.56 -9.30
CA ASN A 467 -26.09 10.49 -9.34
C ASN A 467 -27.04 10.25 -10.53
N TYR A 468 -26.87 9.16 -11.23
CA TYR A 468 -27.69 8.73 -12.36
C TYR A 468 -27.99 7.24 -12.25
N ASP A 469 -29.02 6.77 -12.96
CA ASP A 469 -29.37 5.35 -13.01
C ASP A 469 -28.32 4.58 -13.83
N VAL A 470 -27.52 3.74 -13.16
CA VAL A 470 -26.50 2.90 -13.80
C VAL A 470 -27.20 1.72 -14.49
N ALA A 471 -27.08 1.64 -15.81
CA ALA A 471 -27.79 0.63 -16.59
C ALA A 471 -27.38 -0.79 -16.17
N GLY A 472 -28.39 -1.59 -15.83
CA GLY A 472 -28.20 -2.97 -15.37
C GLY A 472 -27.88 -3.13 -13.89
N ASP A 473 -27.90 -2.04 -13.12
CA ASP A 473 -27.76 -2.04 -11.66
C ASP A 473 -29.02 -1.51 -10.99
N GLU A 474 -29.42 -2.13 -9.88
CA GLU A 474 -30.61 -1.71 -9.13
C GLU A 474 -30.35 -0.55 -8.16
N GLN A 475 -29.08 -0.23 -7.90
CA GLN A 475 -28.63 0.79 -6.94
C GLN A 475 -29.36 0.68 -5.58
N ALA A 476 -29.44 -0.55 -5.09
CA ALA A 476 -30.12 -0.89 -3.84
C ALA A 476 -29.15 -1.09 -2.66
N GLY A 477 -27.91 -0.63 -2.79
CA GLY A 477 -26.88 -0.79 -1.76
C GLY A 477 -26.50 -2.26 -1.55
N GLN A 478 -26.30 -3.00 -2.64
CA GLN A 478 -25.81 -4.38 -2.56
C GLN A 478 -24.54 -4.44 -1.71
N THR A 479 -24.49 -5.38 -0.77
CA THR A 479 -23.32 -5.54 0.08
C THR A 479 -22.37 -6.59 -0.51
N LEU A 480 -21.10 -6.21 -0.67
CA LEU A 480 -20.03 -7.08 -1.14
C LEU A 480 -18.74 -6.71 -0.41
N ASP A 481 -18.06 -7.70 0.17
CA ASP A 481 -16.75 -7.50 0.76
C ASP A 481 -15.68 -7.74 -0.31
N GLU A 482 -14.71 -6.83 -0.44
CA GLU A 482 -13.69 -6.87 -1.48
C GLU A 482 -12.31 -6.44 -0.96
N PRO A 483 -11.21 -6.92 -1.57
CA PRO A 483 -9.90 -6.32 -1.32
C PRO A 483 -9.81 -4.93 -1.98
N ILE A 484 -9.04 -4.01 -1.41
CA ILE A 484 -8.81 -2.70 -2.03
C ILE A 484 -8.31 -2.85 -3.47
N SER A 485 -7.53 -3.88 -3.75
CA SER A 485 -7.02 -4.18 -5.10
C SER A 485 -8.10 -4.53 -6.13
N ALA A 486 -9.32 -4.85 -5.70
CA ALA A 486 -10.43 -5.14 -6.61
C ALA A 486 -11.31 -3.92 -6.89
N LEU A 487 -11.34 -2.93 -6.00
CA LEU A 487 -12.29 -1.81 -6.06
C LEU A 487 -12.26 -1.05 -7.39
N GLY A 488 -11.08 -0.84 -7.95
CA GLY A 488 -10.94 -0.17 -9.25
C GLY A 488 -11.48 -1.00 -10.41
N ASP A 489 -11.19 -2.29 -10.42
CA ASP A 489 -11.65 -3.22 -11.47
C ASP A 489 -13.18 -3.38 -11.39
N GLU A 490 -13.75 -3.49 -10.19
CA GLU A 490 -15.19 -3.59 -9.95
C GLU A 490 -15.92 -2.29 -10.34
N LEU A 491 -15.38 -1.12 -9.97
CA LEU A 491 -15.94 0.16 -10.42
C LEU A 491 -16.02 0.22 -11.95
N MET A 492 -14.92 -0.07 -12.65
CA MET A 492 -14.88 -0.05 -14.10
C MET A 492 -15.84 -1.08 -14.72
N TYR A 493 -15.98 -2.24 -14.08
CA TYR A 493 -16.94 -3.26 -14.49
C TYR A 493 -18.38 -2.75 -14.37
N ARG A 494 -18.78 -2.19 -13.22
CA ARG A 494 -20.14 -1.73 -12.95
C ARG A 494 -20.59 -0.60 -13.86
N ILE A 495 -19.72 0.37 -14.09
CA ILE A 495 -20.06 1.51 -14.96
C ILE A 495 -19.94 1.22 -16.46
N GLY A 496 -19.53 0.03 -16.85
CA GLY A 496 -19.39 -0.35 -18.26
C GLY A 496 -18.11 0.14 -18.95
N ALA A 497 -17.11 0.65 -18.19
CA ALA A 497 -15.85 1.07 -18.76
C ALA A 497 -15.06 -0.12 -19.39
N PRO A 498 -14.27 0.11 -20.46
CA PRO A 498 -13.45 -0.95 -21.05
C PRO A 498 -12.46 -1.55 -20.05
N LEU A 499 -12.33 -2.87 -20.04
CA LEU A 499 -11.43 -3.63 -19.18
C LEU A 499 -10.24 -4.18 -19.95
N THR A 500 -9.09 -4.27 -19.29
CA THR A 500 -7.92 -5.03 -19.78
C THR A 500 -8.10 -6.53 -19.53
N ALA A 501 -7.28 -7.36 -20.18
CA ALA A 501 -7.30 -8.80 -19.97
C ALA A 501 -6.98 -9.17 -18.50
N ARG A 502 -6.08 -8.44 -17.85
CA ARG A 502 -5.79 -8.62 -16.42
C ARG A 502 -7.00 -8.32 -15.54
N GLN A 503 -7.73 -7.22 -15.82
CA GLN A 503 -8.94 -6.86 -15.08
C GLN A 503 -10.06 -7.88 -15.29
N GLU A 504 -10.27 -8.36 -16.51
CA GLU A 504 -11.18 -9.48 -16.79
C GLU A 504 -10.79 -10.74 -15.99
N ALA A 505 -9.47 -11.03 -15.89
CA ALA A 505 -8.96 -12.17 -15.13
C ALA A 505 -9.15 -11.97 -13.62
N SER A 506 -8.90 -10.77 -13.10
CA SER A 506 -9.11 -10.39 -11.70
C SER A 506 -10.57 -10.62 -11.28
N LEU A 507 -11.53 -10.04 -12.02
CA LEU A 507 -12.96 -10.21 -11.77
C LEU A 507 -13.40 -11.69 -11.84
N ALA A 508 -12.85 -12.47 -12.76
CA ALA A 508 -13.15 -13.90 -12.84
C ALA A 508 -12.60 -14.68 -11.63
N SER A 509 -11.45 -14.30 -11.11
CA SER A 509 -10.83 -14.96 -9.95
C SER A 509 -11.61 -14.71 -8.66
N GLN A 510 -12.21 -13.53 -8.51
CA GLN A 510 -13.01 -13.14 -7.35
C GLN A 510 -14.27 -14.01 -7.15
N LEU A 511 -14.72 -14.71 -8.17
CA LEU A 511 -15.82 -15.68 -8.01
C LEU A 511 -15.48 -16.84 -7.06
N ASP A 512 -14.20 -17.16 -6.91
CA ASP A 512 -13.69 -18.20 -6.01
C ASP A 512 -12.89 -17.61 -4.84
N LEU A 513 -12.29 -16.45 -5.03
CA LEU A 513 -11.42 -15.74 -4.10
C LEU A 513 -11.93 -14.30 -3.90
N PRO A 514 -13.07 -14.12 -3.20
CA PRO A 514 -13.70 -12.81 -3.09
C PRO A 514 -12.89 -11.79 -2.30
N VAL A 515 -12.12 -12.22 -1.31
CA VAL A 515 -11.28 -11.31 -0.51
C VAL A 515 -9.86 -11.85 -0.42
N LEU A 516 -8.92 -10.96 -0.62
CA LEU A 516 -7.48 -11.21 -0.55
C LEU A 516 -6.78 -10.05 0.15
N SER A 517 -5.85 -10.35 1.04
CA SER A 517 -4.94 -9.37 1.61
C SER A 517 -3.56 -9.99 1.83
N LEU A 518 -2.57 -9.21 2.23
CA LEU A 518 -1.21 -9.69 2.50
C LEU A 518 -1.16 -10.84 3.53
N ILE A 519 -2.18 -11.01 4.34
CA ILE A 519 -2.19 -11.86 5.53
C ILE A 519 -2.98 -13.14 5.37
N GLY A 520 -3.87 -13.18 4.39
CA GLY A 520 -4.77 -14.28 4.16
C GLY A 520 -5.85 -13.93 3.17
N TYR A 521 -6.73 -14.87 2.96
CA TYR A 521 -7.84 -14.75 2.02
C TYR A 521 -9.13 -15.32 2.60
N LYS A 522 -10.25 -14.87 2.07
CA LYS A 522 -11.59 -15.40 2.36
C LYS A 522 -12.04 -16.20 1.13
N ASP A 523 -12.46 -17.43 1.33
CA ASP A 523 -13.00 -18.27 0.25
C ASP A 523 -14.47 -17.90 -0.06
N ALA A 524 -15.01 -18.50 -1.12
CA ALA A 524 -16.40 -18.27 -1.52
C ALA A 524 -17.46 -18.72 -0.48
N ASN A 525 -17.07 -19.50 0.53
CA ASN A 525 -17.93 -19.90 1.65
C ASN A 525 -17.85 -18.90 2.82
N GLY A 526 -17.00 -17.87 2.72
CA GLY A 526 -16.78 -16.87 3.76
C GLY A 526 -15.81 -17.31 4.86
N THR A 527 -15.02 -18.37 4.63
CA THR A 527 -14.02 -18.85 5.60
C THR A 527 -12.70 -18.14 5.38
N TRP A 528 -12.08 -17.64 6.45
CA TRP A 528 -10.76 -17.04 6.42
C TRP A 528 -9.65 -18.08 6.52
N HIS A 529 -8.66 -17.94 5.66
CA HIS A 529 -7.46 -18.76 5.58
C HIS A 529 -6.23 -17.87 5.71
N ALA A 530 -5.33 -18.20 6.65
CA ALA A 530 -4.06 -17.48 6.79
C ALA A 530 -3.05 -17.98 5.75
N TYR A 531 -2.24 -17.08 5.19
CA TYR A 531 -1.03 -17.49 4.49
C TYR A 531 0.02 -17.98 5.48
N GLY A 532 0.80 -18.98 5.08
CA GLY A 532 1.98 -19.41 5.82
C GLY A 532 3.09 -18.36 5.72
N ASP A 533 3.87 -18.21 6.79
CA ASP A 533 5.08 -17.37 6.76
C ASP A 533 6.02 -17.89 5.66
N ASP A 534 6.39 -17.01 4.72
CA ASP A 534 7.37 -17.30 3.64
C ASP A 534 7.01 -18.41 2.64
N GLU A 535 5.76 -18.84 2.56
CA GLU A 535 5.37 -19.77 1.50
C GLU A 535 5.35 -19.03 0.15
N PRO A 536 6.14 -19.50 -0.86
CA PRO A 536 6.03 -18.97 -2.20
C PRO A 536 4.62 -19.28 -2.76
N LEU A 537 4.10 -18.37 -3.60
CA LEU A 537 2.85 -18.62 -4.32
C LEU A 537 2.90 -20.00 -4.97
N ALA A 538 1.91 -20.84 -4.70
CA ALA A 538 1.85 -22.21 -5.19
C ALA A 538 1.77 -22.24 -6.74
N SER A 539 2.23 -23.33 -7.34
CA SER A 539 1.97 -23.57 -8.76
C SER A 539 0.51 -23.97 -8.95
N PRO A 540 -0.20 -23.50 -10.00
CA PRO A 540 -1.56 -23.94 -10.32
C PRO A 540 -1.72 -25.46 -10.52
N ASP A 541 -0.64 -26.18 -10.80
CA ASP A 541 -0.61 -27.63 -10.95
C ASP A 541 -0.18 -28.36 -9.65
N SER A 542 -0.06 -27.66 -8.52
CA SER A 542 0.38 -28.28 -7.27
C SER A 542 -0.73 -29.10 -6.64
N THR A 543 -0.35 -30.18 -5.93
CA THR A 543 -1.30 -30.99 -5.13
C THR A 543 -1.86 -30.25 -3.92
N ARG A 544 -1.35 -29.03 -3.61
CA ARG A 544 -1.90 -28.10 -2.62
C ARG A 544 -3.12 -27.33 -3.14
N ASP A 545 -3.34 -27.32 -4.44
CA ASP A 545 -4.47 -26.68 -5.12
C ASP A 545 -5.75 -27.51 -4.92
N SER A 546 -6.09 -27.75 -3.65
CA SER A 546 -7.20 -28.64 -3.28
C SER A 546 -8.57 -27.97 -3.34
N ASP A 547 -8.62 -26.63 -3.43
CA ASP A 547 -9.85 -25.85 -3.50
C ASP A 547 -9.79 -24.76 -4.58
N ALA A 548 -10.96 -24.20 -4.92
CA ALA A 548 -11.08 -23.21 -5.98
C ALA A 548 -10.39 -21.90 -5.68
N ALA A 549 -10.32 -21.49 -4.39
CA ALA A 549 -9.71 -20.23 -3.98
C ALA A 549 -8.19 -20.27 -4.15
N THR A 550 -7.52 -21.33 -3.67
CA THR A 550 -6.06 -21.50 -3.85
C THR A 550 -5.68 -21.62 -5.32
N HIS A 551 -6.52 -22.28 -6.13
CA HIS A 551 -6.30 -22.33 -7.58
C HIS A 551 -6.42 -20.95 -8.23
N ALA A 552 -7.43 -20.16 -7.89
CA ALA A 552 -7.61 -18.80 -8.38
C ALA A 552 -6.43 -17.89 -7.97
N ASP A 553 -5.97 -18.01 -6.72
CA ASP A 553 -4.81 -17.29 -6.18
C ASP A 553 -3.53 -17.61 -6.98
N SER A 554 -3.26 -18.90 -7.22
CA SER A 554 -2.10 -19.34 -7.98
C SER A 554 -2.13 -18.83 -9.43
N LEU A 555 -3.29 -18.85 -10.10
CA LEU A 555 -3.45 -18.32 -11.46
C LEU A 555 -3.20 -16.81 -11.49
N MET A 556 -3.77 -16.05 -10.53
CA MET A 556 -3.55 -14.61 -10.42
C MET A 556 -2.10 -14.27 -10.05
N GLY A 557 -1.43 -15.09 -9.26
CA GLY A 557 0.00 -14.98 -9.02
C GLY A 557 0.82 -14.99 -10.32
N TYR A 558 0.48 -15.88 -11.25
CA TYR A 558 1.13 -15.93 -12.57
C TYR A 558 0.80 -14.70 -13.43
N VAL A 559 -0.46 -14.26 -13.46
CA VAL A 559 -0.91 -13.08 -14.22
C VAL A 559 -0.22 -11.81 -13.70
N ASN A 560 -0.21 -11.62 -12.40
CA ASN A 560 0.42 -10.43 -11.78
C ASN A 560 1.95 -10.44 -11.96
N TYR A 561 2.61 -11.61 -11.87
CA TYR A 561 4.05 -11.68 -12.12
C TYR A 561 4.39 -11.42 -13.59
N LEU A 562 3.54 -11.84 -14.54
CA LEU A 562 3.71 -11.55 -15.97
C LEU A 562 3.74 -10.04 -16.24
N GLU A 563 2.88 -9.28 -15.58
CA GLU A 563 2.77 -7.83 -15.75
C GLU A 563 3.81 -7.06 -14.94
N PHE A 564 3.96 -7.37 -13.66
CA PHE A 564 4.75 -6.58 -12.72
C PHE A 564 6.16 -7.14 -12.44
N GLY A 565 6.39 -8.44 -12.62
CA GLY A 565 7.67 -9.07 -12.33
C GLY A 565 8.85 -8.49 -13.12
N SER A 566 8.62 -8.03 -14.35
CA SER A 566 9.64 -7.42 -15.20
C SER A 566 9.95 -5.95 -14.86
N ILE A 567 9.09 -5.28 -14.10
CA ILE A 567 9.28 -3.87 -13.72
C ILE A 567 10.39 -3.73 -12.67
N VAL A 568 10.56 -4.74 -11.83
CA VAL A 568 11.44 -4.72 -10.65
C VAL A 568 12.64 -5.66 -10.81
N ASN A 569 12.52 -6.73 -11.56
CA ASN A 569 13.55 -7.74 -11.78
C ASN A 569 14.25 -7.56 -13.13
#